data_c5808ce594f0c98d771f4abb3375846f
#
_entry.id   c5808ce594f0c98d771f4abb3375846f
#
_cell.length_a   1.000
_cell.length_b   1.000
_cell.length_c   1.000
_cell.angle_alpha   90.00
_cell.angle_beta   90.00
_cell.angle_gamma   90.00
#
_symmetry.space_group_name_H-M   'P 1'
#
loop_
_entity.id
_entity.type
_entity.pdbx_description
1 polymer ?
#
loop_
_entity_poly.entity_id
_entity_poly.type
_entity_poly.pdbx_seq_one_letter_code
_entity_poly.pdbx_strand_id
1 'polypeptide(L)'
;MAGTSTKEPVSPETKKKLRPPTPFSGKREDLHKFLQEVKIYLWGNRLLYPDDNDKILFAISYMRGGDANAWAEEFFEAAEQAAAQTNSPDPILGTYDDFIKKLTDDFSPYDAPKDAIHEMKEMQMNNTPIEEHVAKFKMLVTKSKLAKNDAVIEYFCETLPYALQEKIGNLPTQPANLEDWYMWAI
;
A
#
# COMPACT_ATOMS: atom_id res chain seq x y z
N MET A 1 -10.17 -43.44 -13.18
CA MET A 1 -9.88 -43.51 -11.72
C MET A 1 -9.68 -42.06 -11.27
N ALA A 2 -10.71 -41.48 -10.63
CA ALA A 2 -10.65 -40.12 -10.10
C ALA A 2 -9.91 -40.16 -8.76
N GLY A 3 -8.74 -39.51 -8.71
CA GLY A 3 -7.99 -39.33 -7.47
C GLY A 3 -8.64 -38.20 -6.66
N THR A 4 -9.42 -38.57 -5.67
CA THR A 4 -9.88 -37.69 -4.63
C THR A 4 -8.66 -37.23 -3.81
N SER A 5 -8.19 -36.01 -4.03
CA SER A 5 -7.19 -35.36 -3.18
C SER A 5 -7.87 -35.00 -1.86
N THR A 6 -7.77 -35.88 -0.89
CA THR A 6 -8.22 -35.63 0.48
C THR A 6 -7.22 -34.68 1.11
N LYS A 7 -7.60 -33.40 1.25
CA LYS A 7 -6.83 -32.42 2.08
C LYS A 7 -6.78 -33.01 3.51
N GLU A 8 -5.60 -33.39 4.00
CA GLU A 8 -5.42 -33.76 5.38
C GLU A 8 -5.80 -32.60 6.32
N PRO A 9 -6.47 -32.83 7.43
CA PRO A 9 -6.81 -31.80 8.39
C PRO A 9 -5.52 -31.22 8.99
N VAL A 10 -5.29 -29.94 8.71
CA VAL A 10 -4.14 -29.19 9.24
C VAL A 10 -4.26 -29.11 10.76
N SER A 11 -3.28 -29.62 11.50
CA SER A 11 -3.29 -29.67 12.96
C SER A 11 -3.30 -28.23 13.54
N PRO A 12 -3.95 -27.98 14.70
CA PRO A 12 -4.01 -26.66 15.36
C PRO A 12 -2.64 -26.02 15.64
N GLU A 13 -1.58 -26.83 15.73
CA GLU A 13 -0.20 -26.37 15.95
C GLU A 13 0.43 -25.65 14.75
N THR A 14 -0.17 -25.74 13.56
CA THR A 14 0.36 -25.12 12.31
C THR A 14 0.05 -23.65 12.24
N LYS A 15 -0.95 -23.14 13.00
CA LYS A 15 -1.34 -21.73 13.00
C LYS A 15 -0.40 -20.92 13.86
N LYS A 16 0.37 -20.02 13.24
CA LYS A 16 1.17 -19.04 13.99
C LYS A 16 0.26 -18.03 14.68
N LYS A 17 0.59 -17.68 15.94
CA LYS A 17 -0.11 -16.65 16.73
C LYS A 17 0.29 -15.24 16.24
N LEU A 18 -0.04 -14.93 15.00
CA LEU A 18 0.09 -13.57 14.47
C LEU A 18 -1.18 -12.78 14.73
N ARG A 19 -1.03 -11.47 14.92
CA ARG A 19 -2.19 -10.57 15.01
C ARG A 19 -2.94 -10.61 13.68
N PRO A 20 -4.26 -10.84 13.69
CA PRO A 20 -5.06 -10.77 12.47
C PRO A 20 -5.10 -9.32 11.93
N PRO A 21 -5.36 -9.15 10.62
CA PRO A 21 -5.50 -7.83 10.03
C PRO A 21 -6.58 -6.99 10.69
N THR A 22 -6.37 -5.68 10.74
CA THR A 22 -7.43 -4.73 11.11
C THR A 22 -8.51 -4.77 10.01
N PRO A 23 -9.81 -4.84 10.36
CA PRO A 23 -10.87 -4.80 9.37
C PRO A 23 -10.78 -3.54 8.48
N PHE A 24 -10.95 -3.73 7.18
CA PHE A 24 -10.96 -2.66 6.18
C PHE A 24 -12.40 -2.24 5.87
N SER A 25 -12.70 -0.96 6.00
CA SER A 25 -14.04 -0.39 5.77
C SER A 25 -14.20 0.32 4.41
N GLY A 26 -13.13 0.35 3.59
CA GLY A 26 -13.14 1.06 2.32
C GLY A 26 -12.49 2.45 2.37
N LYS A 27 -11.98 2.88 3.53
CA LYS A 27 -11.23 4.14 3.62
C LYS A 27 -9.91 4.02 2.87
N ARG A 28 -9.72 4.87 1.88
CA ARG A 28 -8.58 4.83 0.95
C ARG A 28 -7.23 4.95 1.65
N GLU A 29 -7.15 5.77 2.70
CA GLU A 29 -5.94 5.92 3.51
C GLU A 29 -5.53 4.65 4.26
N ASP A 30 -6.48 3.77 4.58
CA ASP A 30 -6.25 2.52 5.32
C ASP A 30 -5.87 1.33 4.40
N LEU A 31 -6.05 1.46 3.08
CA LEU A 31 -5.84 0.37 2.13
C LEU A 31 -4.43 -0.23 2.24
N HIS A 32 -3.40 0.62 2.18
CA HIS A 32 -2.01 0.15 2.22
C HIS A 32 -1.69 -0.62 3.50
N LYS A 33 -2.17 -0.11 4.64
CA LYS A 33 -2.01 -0.77 5.94
C LYS A 33 -2.72 -2.12 5.96
N PHE A 34 -3.96 -2.18 5.48
CA PHE A 34 -4.74 -3.42 5.38
C PHE A 34 -4.02 -4.47 4.53
N LEU A 35 -3.58 -4.11 3.32
CA LEU A 35 -2.88 -5.02 2.41
C LEU A 35 -1.57 -5.54 3.02
N GLN A 36 -0.83 -4.69 3.74
CA GLN A 36 0.39 -5.10 4.42
C GLN A 36 0.11 -6.09 5.55
N GLU A 37 -0.91 -5.84 6.39
CA GLU A 37 -1.30 -6.72 7.48
C GLU A 37 -1.78 -8.09 6.96
N VAL A 38 -2.60 -8.11 5.89
CA VAL A 38 -3.05 -9.33 5.19
C VAL A 38 -1.84 -10.12 4.68
N LYS A 39 -0.91 -9.45 3.97
CA LYS A 39 0.30 -10.09 3.43
C LYS A 39 1.15 -10.74 4.52
N ILE A 40 1.39 -10.04 5.63
CA ILE A 40 2.17 -10.56 6.76
C ILE A 40 1.49 -11.79 7.36
N TYR A 41 0.17 -11.72 7.57
CA TYR A 41 -0.59 -12.82 8.16
C TYR A 41 -0.59 -14.06 7.28
N LEU A 42 -0.88 -13.91 5.98
CA LEU A 42 -0.87 -15.00 5.00
C LEU A 42 0.52 -15.63 4.86
N TRP A 43 1.56 -14.81 4.79
CA TRP A 43 2.93 -15.32 4.68
C TRP A 43 3.36 -16.11 5.91
N GLY A 44 3.01 -15.61 7.10
CA GLY A 44 3.29 -16.30 8.35
C GLY A 44 2.52 -17.64 8.51
N ASN A 45 1.31 -17.71 7.94
CA ASN A 45 0.42 -18.87 8.01
C ASN A 45 0.26 -19.59 6.63
N ARG A 46 1.27 -19.50 5.75
CA ARG A 46 1.20 -19.98 4.36
C ARG A 46 0.80 -21.44 4.18
N LEU A 47 0.98 -22.28 5.21
CA LEU A 47 0.54 -23.68 5.19
C LEU A 47 -0.98 -23.83 5.35
N LEU A 48 -1.67 -22.83 5.92
CA LEU A 48 -3.12 -22.79 6.08
C LEU A 48 -3.84 -22.21 4.86
N TYR A 49 -3.13 -21.38 4.08
CA TYR A 49 -3.64 -20.69 2.89
C TYR A 49 -2.76 -21.03 1.68
N PRO A 50 -2.79 -22.31 1.21
CA PRO A 50 -1.87 -22.78 0.16
C PRO A 50 -2.23 -22.25 -1.22
N ASP A 51 -3.51 -22.04 -1.50
CA ASP A 51 -4.00 -21.59 -2.80
C ASP A 51 -4.55 -20.17 -2.78
N ASP A 52 -4.79 -19.63 -3.96
CA ASP A 52 -5.22 -18.24 -4.12
C ASP A 52 -6.66 -18.04 -3.64
N ASN A 53 -7.53 -19.04 -3.77
CA ASN A 53 -8.89 -18.95 -3.24
C ASN A 53 -8.89 -18.78 -1.72
N ASP A 54 -8.08 -19.58 -1.00
CA ASP A 54 -7.96 -19.47 0.45
C ASP A 54 -7.46 -18.08 0.87
N LYS A 55 -6.48 -17.51 0.12
CA LYS A 55 -5.94 -16.15 0.39
C LYS A 55 -6.97 -15.06 0.13
N ILE A 56 -7.72 -15.16 -0.98
CA ILE A 56 -8.75 -14.19 -1.35
C ILE A 56 -9.88 -14.23 -0.34
N LEU A 57 -10.41 -15.41 0.00
CA LEU A 57 -11.47 -15.57 1.01
C LEU A 57 -11.04 -15.04 2.37
N PHE A 58 -9.79 -15.29 2.77
CA PHE A 58 -9.24 -14.71 3.99
C PHE A 58 -9.28 -13.18 3.94
N ALA A 59 -8.78 -12.56 2.87
CA ALA A 59 -8.75 -11.09 2.73
C ALA A 59 -10.18 -10.50 2.77
N ILE A 60 -11.11 -11.08 2.00
CA ILE A 60 -12.53 -10.68 1.97
C ILE A 60 -13.18 -10.75 3.37
N SER A 61 -12.86 -11.78 4.17
CA SER A 61 -13.41 -11.94 5.51
C SER A 61 -13.10 -10.79 6.47
N TYR A 62 -12.08 -9.97 6.16
CA TYR A 62 -11.68 -8.76 6.89
C TYR A 62 -12.15 -7.45 6.23
N MET A 63 -12.86 -7.53 5.11
CA MET A 63 -13.49 -6.36 4.48
C MET A 63 -14.88 -6.19 5.10
N ARG A 64 -15.02 -5.25 6.03
CA ARG A 64 -16.22 -5.12 6.86
C ARG A 64 -16.66 -3.67 7.01
N GLY A 65 -17.93 -3.45 6.67
CA GLY A 65 -18.54 -2.13 6.75
C GLY A 65 -18.15 -1.19 5.61
N GLY A 66 -18.92 -0.13 5.44
CA GLY A 66 -18.71 0.87 4.40
C GLY A 66 -18.63 0.29 2.98
N ASP A 67 -17.85 0.96 2.15
CA ASP A 67 -17.69 0.59 0.74
C ASP A 67 -16.98 -0.75 0.55
N ALA A 68 -16.14 -1.16 1.51
CA ALA A 68 -15.42 -2.44 1.41
C ALA A 68 -16.35 -3.65 1.47
N ASN A 69 -17.40 -3.60 2.28
CA ASN A 69 -18.36 -4.70 2.36
C ASN A 69 -19.16 -4.82 1.06
N ALA A 70 -19.66 -3.71 0.52
CA ALA A 70 -20.39 -3.70 -0.75
C ALA A 70 -19.52 -4.20 -1.91
N TRP A 71 -18.26 -3.76 -1.97
CA TRP A 71 -17.29 -4.21 -2.96
C TRP A 71 -17.03 -5.72 -2.85
N ALA A 72 -16.88 -6.24 -1.63
CA ALA A 72 -16.63 -7.66 -1.39
C ALA A 72 -17.83 -8.53 -1.81
N GLU A 73 -19.06 -8.07 -1.55
CA GLU A 73 -20.28 -8.72 -2.01
C GLU A 73 -20.35 -8.76 -3.54
N GLU A 74 -20.15 -7.62 -4.22
CA GLU A 74 -20.14 -7.52 -5.69
C GLU A 74 -19.06 -8.41 -6.31
N PHE A 75 -17.86 -8.43 -5.73
CA PHE A 75 -16.76 -9.28 -6.20
C PHE A 75 -17.12 -10.76 -6.11
N PHE A 76 -17.74 -11.19 -5.01
CA PHE A 76 -18.13 -12.58 -4.80
C PHE A 76 -19.29 -13.00 -5.70
N GLU A 77 -20.30 -12.15 -5.87
CA GLU A 77 -21.40 -12.37 -6.80
C GLU A 77 -20.90 -12.53 -8.26
N ALA A 78 -19.95 -11.71 -8.69
CA ALA A 78 -19.35 -11.84 -10.01
C ALA A 78 -18.61 -13.18 -10.17
N ALA A 79 -17.94 -13.67 -9.11
CA ALA A 79 -17.28 -14.97 -9.13
C ALA A 79 -18.27 -16.14 -9.20
N GLU A 80 -19.42 -16.06 -8.54
CA GLU A 80 -20.53 -17.04 -8.63
C GLU A 80 -21.15 -17.05 -10.04
N GLN A 81 -21.38 -15.88 -10.64
CA GLN A 81 -21.89 -15.75 -12.00
C GLN A 81 -20.92 -16.37 -13.02
N ALA A 82 -19.61 -16.15 -12.88
CA ALA A 82 -18.59 -16.76 -13.73
C ALA A 82 -18.58 -18.30 -13.59
N ALA A 83 -18.73 -18.80 -12.38
CA ALA A 83 -18.85 -20.23 -12.10
C ALA A 83 -20.10 -20.85 -12.78
N ALA A 84 -21.25 -20.17 -12.69
CA ALA A 84 -22.48 -20.63 -13.31
C ALA A 84 -22.38 -20.72 -14.85
N GLN A 85 -21.68 -19.78 -15.49
CA GLN A 85 -21.44 -19.77 -16.94
C GLN A 85 -20.55 -20.94 -17.40
N THR A 86 -19.66 -21.41 -16.55
CA THR A 86 -18.70 -22.49 -16.85
C THR A 86 -19.09 -23.82 -16.24
N ASN A 87 -20.25 -23.93 -15.58
CA ASN A 87 -20.69 -25.08 -14.81
C ASN A 87 -19.64 -25.52 -13.75
N SER A 88 -18.94 -24.56 -13.17
CA SER A 88 -18.03 -24.81 -12.03
C SER A 88 -18.84 -25.00 -10.74
N PRO A 89 -18.51 -25.98 -9.89
CA PRO A 89 -19.18 -26.16 -8.60
C PRO A 89 -18.82 -25.08 -7.58
N ASP A 90 -17.66 -24.42 -7.75
CA ASP A 90 -17.12 -23.41 -6.84
C ASP A 90 -16.99 -22.06 -7.53
N PRO A 91 -17.13 -20.93 -6.80
CA PRO A 91 -16.92 -19.59 -7.32
C PRO A 91 -15.52 -19.43 -7.94
N ILE A 92 -15.44 -18.73 -9.08
CA ILE A 92 -14.17 -18.46 -9.76
C ILE A 92 -13.62 -17.11 -9.29
N LEU A 93 -12.78 -17.13 -8.26
CA LEU A 93 -12.24 -15.92 -7.65
C LEU A 93 -11.02 -15.33 -8.41
N GLY A 94 -10.40 -16.11 -9.31
CA GLY A 94 -9.19 -15.70 -10.03
C GLY A 94 -7.91 -15.88 -9.23
N THR A 95 -6.86 -15.16 -9.60
CA THR A 95 -5.58 -15.19 -8.87
C THR A 95 -5.57 -14.18 -7.73
N TYR A 96 -4.77 -14.46 -6.68
CA TYR A 96 -4.60 -13.52 -5.58
C TYR A 96 -3.99 -12.18 -6.04
N ASP A 97 -3.09 -12.21 -7.02
CA ASP A 97 -2.47 -10.99 -7.57
C ASP A 97 -3.49 -10.13 -8.32
N ASP A 98 -4.40 -10.73 -9.11
CA ASP A 98 -5.47 -10.00 -9.79
C ASP A 98 -6.46 -9.40 -8.79
N PHE A 99 -6.80 -10.13 -7.72
CA PHE A 99 -7.62 -9.64 -6.63
C PHE A 99 -6.99 -8.40 -5.97
N ILE A 100 -5.70 -8.48 -5.60
CA ILE A 100 -4.97 -7.36 -4.98
C ILE A 100 -4.91 -6.17 -5.93
N LYS A 101 -4.66 -6.41 -7.22
CA LYS A 101 -4.65 -5.35 -8.24
C LYS A 101 -6.01 -4.67 -8.33
N LYS A 102 -7.10 -5.42 -8.48
CA LYS A 102 -8.46 -4.87 -8.57
C LYS A 102 -8.82 -4.07 -7.32
N LEU A 103 -8.56 -4.62 -6.13
CA LEU A 103 -8.79 -3.93 -4.86
C LEU A 103 -7.97 -2.63 -4.77
N THR A 104 -6.72 -2.66 -5.23
CA THR A 104 -5.86 -1.48 -5.26
C THR A 104 -6.38 -0.43 -6.24
N ASP A 105 -6.77 -0.83 -7.44
CA ASP A 105 -7.29 0.08 -8.47
C ASP A 105 -8.59 0.77 -7.99
N ASP A 106 -9.49 0.03 -7.33
CA ASP A 106 -10.80 0.53 -6.90
C ASP A 106 -10.71 1.42 -5.62
N PHE A 107 -9.79 1.11 -4.70
CA PHE A 107 -9.63 1.84 -3.43
C PHE A 107 -8.36 2.70 -3.35
N SER A 108 -7.51 2.76 -4.37
CA SER A 108 -6.41 3.73 -4.38
C SER A 108 -6.95 5.15 -4.45
N PRO A 109 -6.31 6.11 -3.79
CA PRO A 109 -6.60 7.52 -4.02
C PRO A 109 -6.42 7.81 -5.50
N TYR A 110 -7.45 8.29 -6.16
CA TYR A 110 -7.48 8.51 -7.61
C TYR A 110 -6.33 9.43 -8.09
N ASP A 111 -5.81 10.28 -7.21
CA ASP A 111 -4.76 11.25 -7.48
C ASP A 111 -3.59 11.22 -6.47
N ALA A 112 -3.30 10.05 -5.87
CA ALA A 112 -2.21 9.95 -4.87
C ALA A 112 -0.87 10.60 -5.30
N PRO A 113 -0.42 10.53 -6.57
CA PRO A 113 0.72 11.30 -7.03
C PRO A 113 0.50 12.81 -7.01
N LYS A 114 -0.67 13.30 -7.42
CA LYS A 114 -0.99 14.75 -7.42
C LYS A 114 -1.14 15.28 -6.01
N ASP A 115 -1.79 14.51 -5.11
CA ASP A 115 -1.93 14.87 -3.71
C ASP A 115 -0.56 14.97 -3.04
N ALA A 116 0.36 14.03 -3.34
CA ALA A 116 1.72 14.08 -2.83
C ALA A 116 2.51 15.30 -3.37
N ILE A 117 2.31 15.69 -4.63
CA ILE A 117 2.90 16.91 -5.21
C ILE A 117 2.33 18.14 -4.53
N HIS A 118 1.01 18.18 -4.30
CA HIS A 118 0.38 19.29 -3.59
C HIS A 118 0.91 19.38 -2.15
N GLU A 119 0.97 18.27 -1.42
CA GLU A 119 1.52 18.25 -0.06
C GLU A 119 2.99 18.67 -0.01
N MET A 120 3.82 18.32 -1.02
CA MET A 120 5.20 18.80 -1.11
C MET A 120 5.26 20.33 -1.24
N LYS A 121 4.38 20.94 -2.05
CA LYS A 121 4.34 22.39 -2.27
C LYS A 121 3.83 23.17 -1.06
N GLU A 122 2.91 22.60 -0.31
CA GLU A 122 2.34 23.21 0.91
C GLU A 122 3.20 22.95 2.17
N MET A 123 4.17 22.02 2.05
CA MET A 123 4.99 21.61 3.18
C MET A 123 5.93 22.74 3.62
N GLN A 124 6.00 23.00 4.92
CA GLN A 124 6.91 23.95 5.53
C GLN A 124 7.59 23.34 6.74
N MET A 125 8.87 23.62 6.92
CA MET A 125 9.67 23.07 8.04
C MET A 125 9.38 23.78 9.36
N ASN A 126 8.42 24.45 9.64
CA ASN A 126 8.08 25.15 10.90
C ASN A 126 9.03 24.77 12.10
N ASN A 127 8.48 24.19 13.18
CA ASN A 127 9.24 23.72 14.35
C ASN A 127 9.59 22.22 14.32
N THR A 128 9.49 21.57 13.15
CA THR A 128 9.79 20.15 12.98
C THR A 128 11.31 19.92 12.93
N PRO A 129 11.87 18.90 13.59
CA PRO A 129 13.27 18.52 13.42
C PRO A 129 13.59 18.26 11.94
N ILE A 130 14.78 18.68 11.51
CA ILE A 130 15.17 18.60 10.09
C ILE A 130 15.16 17.16 9.57
N GLU A 131 15.56 16.20 10.38
CA GLU A 131 15.58 14.78 10.02
C GLU A 131 14.18 14.25 9.73
N GLU A 132 13.20 14.63 10.54
CA GLU A 132 11.81 14.25 10.36
C GLU A 132 11.22 14.93 9.11
N HIS A 133 11.54 16.21 8.89
CA HIS A 133 11.15 16.97 7.71
C HIS A 133 11.69 16.30 6.43
N VAL A 134 12.98 15.96 6.39
CA VAL A 134 13.61 15.24 5.28
C VAL A 134 12.96 13.87 5.06
N ALA A 135 12.70 13.11 6.13
CA ALA A 135 12.05 11.81 6.01
C ALA A 135 10.64 11.91 5.40
N LYS A 136 9.86 12.91 5.83
CA LYS A 136 8.52 13.18 5.27
C LYS A 136 8.61 13.56 3.80
N PHE A 137 9.53 14.45 3.42
CA PHE A 137 9.70 14.87 2.03
C PHE A 137 10.11 13.69 1.14
N LYS A 138 11.05 12.83 1.56
CA LYS A 138 11.44 11.59 0.84
C LYS A 138 10.24 10.67 0.58
N MET A 139 9.36 10.53 1.57
CA MET A 139 8.13 9.74 1.43
C MET A 139 7.21 10.36 0.36
N LEU A 140 7.05 11.67 0.34
CA LEU A 140 6.22 12.37 -0.65
C LEU A 140 6.80 12.28 -2.06
N VAL A 141 8.12 12.40 -2.22
CA VAL A 141 8.80 12.17 -3.52
C VAL A 141 8.52 10.76 -4.04
N THR A 142 8.57 9.74 -3.17
CA THR A 142 8.25 8.36 -3.55
C THR A 142 6.79 8.20 -3.98
N LYS A 143 5.85 8.81 -3.25
CA LYS A 143 4.42 8.75 -3.56
C LYS A 143 4.07 9.51 -4.85
N SER A 144 4.72 10.63 -5.10
CA SER A 144 4.48 11.48 -6.28
C SER A 144 4.90 10.84 -7.60
N LYS A 145 5.75 9.80 -7.54
CA LYS A 145 6.40 9.16 -8.71
C LYS A 145 7.17 10.14 -9.61
N LEU A 146 7.47 11.34 -9.11
CA LEU A 146 8.32 12.31 -9.83
C LEU A 146 9.75 11.80 -9.93
N ALA A 147 10.39 12.09 -11.06
CA ALA A 147 11.84 11.95 -11.18
C ALA A 147 12.53 12.95 -10.23
N LYS A 148 13.62 12.54 -9.60
CA LYS A 148 14.46 13.40 -8.75
C LYS A 148 15.26 14.37 -9.61
N ASN A 149 14.60 15.39 -10.12
CA ASN A 149 15.13 16.43 -10.99
C ASN A 149 15.15 17.79 -10.27
N ASP A 150 15.55 18.83 -11.00
CA ASP A 150 15.70 20.18 -10.49
C ASP A 150 14.38 20.72 -9.89
N ALA A 151 13.22 20.36 -10.46
CA ALA A 151 11.93 20.79 -9.93
C ALA A 151 11.66 20.22 -8.52
N VAL A 152 12.04 18.98 -8.27
CA VAL A 152 11.89 18.35 -6.92
C VAL A 152 12.89 18.95 -5.94
N ILE A 153 14.09 19.34 -6.40
CA ILE A 153 15.07 20.07 -5.60
C ILE A 153 14.48 21.43 -5.21
N GLU A 154 13.90 22.16 -6.17
CA GLU A 154 13.26 23.46 -5.92
C GLU A 154 12.14 23.33 -4.87
N TYR A 155 11.25 22.33 -5.00
CA TYR A 155 10.22 22.09 -3.99
C TYR A 155 10.82 21.85 -2.60
N PHE A 156 11.91 21.05 -2.50
CA PHE A 156 12.57 20.84 -1.22
C PHE A 156 13.14 22.13 -0.64
N CYS A 157 13.83 22.92 -1.45
CA CYS A 157 14.42 24.17 -1.01
C CYS A 157 13.34 25.13 -0.46
N GLU A 158 12.18 25.24 -1.14
CA GLU A 158 11.07 26.10 -0.71
C GLU A 158 10.46 25.68 0.63
N THR A 159 10.59 24.39 1.03
CA THR A 159 10.11 23.93 2.33
C THR A 159 11.00 24.33 3.51
N LEU A 160 12.25 24.74 3.24
CA LEU A 160 13.25 25.04 4.26
C LEU A 160 13.15 26.52 4.70
N PRO A 161 13.50 26.86 5.96
CA PRO A 161 13.64 28.24 6.39
C PRO A 161 14.68 28.99 5.56
N TYR A 162 14.41 30.25 5.25
CA TYR A 162 15.29 31.09 4.44
C TYR A 162 16.75 31.11 4.93
N ALA A 163 16.96 31.19 6.25
CA ALA A 163 18.30 31.15 6.82
C ALA A 163 19.08 29.86 6.52
N LEU A 164 18.38 28.73 6.41
CA LEU A 164 19.01 27.46 6.04
C LEU A 164 19.28 27.40 4.53
N GLN A 165 18.37 27.88 3.72
CA GLN A 165 18.57 28.02 2.26
C GLN A 165 19.81 28.88 1.94
N GLU A 166 19.90 30.05 2.59
CA GLU A 166 21.06 30.96 2.45
C GLU A 166 22.36 30.31 2.89
N LYS A 167 22.36 29.58 4.02
CA LYS A 167 23.54 28.87 4.52
C LYS A 167 24.03 27.82 3.52
N ILE A 168 23.12 27.03 2.94
CA ILE A 168 23.45 26.01 1.92
C ILE A 168 23.89 26.70 0.61
N GLY A 169 23.20 27.77 0.22
CA GLY A 169 23.53 28.53 -0.99
C GLY A 169 24.89 29.21 -0.97
N ASN A 170 25.43 29.51 0.22
CA ASN A 170 26.75 30.13 0.41
C ASN A 170 27.90 29.11 0.56
N LEU A 171 27.63 27.79 0.41
CA LEU A 171 28.69 26.78 0.48
C LEU A 171 29.66 26.90 -0.71
N PRO A 172 30.95 26.61 -0.50
CA PRO A 172 31.95 26.62 -1.58
C PRO A 172 31.62 25.65 -2.72
N THR A 173 30.93 24.56 -2.42
CA THR A 173 30.45 23.58 -3.39
C THR A 173 28.94 23.46 -3.24
N GLN A 174 28.21 23.73 -4.31
CA GLN A 174 26.76 23.63 -4.33
C GLN A 174 26.31 22.17 -4.37
N PRO A 175 25.18 21.81 -3.70
CA PRO A 175 24.60 20.47 -3.83
C PRO A 175 24.25 20.18 -5.30
N ALA A 176 24.72 19.05 -5.82
CA ALA A 176 24.52 18.67 -7.22
C ALA A 176 23.22 17.92 -7.48
N ASN A 177 22.62 17.33 -6.45
CA ASN A 177 21.44 16.51 -6.55
C ASN A 177 20.62 16.56 -5.24
N LEU A 178 19.43 15.98 -5.26
CA LEU A 178 18.50 16.01 -4.13
C LEU A 178 19.05 15.34 -2.86
N GLU A 179 19.87 14.29 -2.99
CA GLU A 179 20.47 13.62 -1.83
C GLU A 179 21.54 14.49 -1.16
N ASP A 180 22.30 15.27 -1.95
CA ASP A 180 23.23 16.26 -1.42
C ASP A 180 22.49 17.36 -0.63
N TRP A 181 21.35 17.83 -1.15
CA TRP A 181 20.50 18.79 -0.45
C TRP A 181 20.01 18.27 0.89
N TYR A 182 19.60 17.00 0.97
CA TYR A 182 19.21 16.38 2.23
C TYR A 182 20.37 16.30 3.23
N MET A 183 21.54 15.92 2.74
CA MET A 183 22.75 15.79 3.56
C MET A 183 23.21 17.14 4.13
N TRP A 184 23.14 18.20 3.34
CA TRP A 184 23.53 19.54 3.79
C TRP A 184 22.48 20.23 4.66
N ALA A 185 21.23 19.81 4.57
CA ALA A 185 20.16 20.35 5.40
C ALA A 185 20.17 19.78 6.84
N ILE A 186 20.66 18.54 7.03
CA ILE A 186 20.82 17.89 8.33
C ILE A 186 22.13 18.36 8.97
#